data_d117030db7c9436d1065e6feeab63346
#
_entry.id   d117030db7c9436d1065e6feeab63346
#
_cell.length_a   1.000
_cell.length_b   1.000
_cell.length_c   1.000
_cell.angle_alpha   90.00
_cell.angle_beta   90.00
_cell.angle_gamma   90.00
#
_symmetry.space_group_name_H-M   'P 1'
#
loop_
_entity.id
_entity.type
_entity.pdbx_description
1 polymer ?
#
loop_
_entity_poly.entity_id
_entity_poly.type
_entity_poly.pdbx_seq_one_letter_code
_entity_poly.pdbx_strand_id
1 'polypeptide(L)'
;MEEISNMNFDHLSFSTFMKRLSNWVLNDGIDMGVKLIIGVLVIAIGFKIINNISKKFLKFAELKAVDVTIVKFLKSCINISLKCILLLIIIGGYWDVKLTGLAAILASAGVAVGLALQGSLSNFAGGFIILS
;
A
#
# COMPACT_ATOMS: atom_id res chain seq x y z
N MET A 1 -31.14 -38.81 -33.57
CA MET A 1 -29.97 -38.66 -32.72
C MET A 1 -29.50 -37.21 -32.55
N GLU A 2 -29.62 -36.38 -33.55
CA GLU A 2 -29.26 -34.95 -33.45
C GLU A 2 -30.20 -34.11 -32.59
N GLU A 3 -31.50 -34.41 -32.58
CA GLU A 3 -32.49 -33.69 -31.76
C GLU A 3 -32.31 -33.90 -30.25
N ILE A 4 -31.89 -35.08 -29.82
CA ILE A 4 -31.64 -35.41 -28.40
C ILE A 4 -30.37 -34.73 -27.88
N SER A 5 -29.39 -34.51 -28.75
CA SER A 5 -28.15 -33.76 -28.43
C SER A 5 -28.42 -32.28 -28.20
N ASN A 6 -29.34 -31.68 -28.96
CA ASN A 6 -29.62 -30.24 -28.87
C ASN A 6 -30.52 -29.83 -27.70
N MET A 7 -31.48 -30.70 -27.30
CA MET A 7 -32.42 -30.37 -26.23
C MET A 7 -31.84 -30.42 -24.82
N ASN A 8 -30.80 -31.20 -24.58
CA ASN A 8 -30.15 -31.31 -23.26
C ASN A 8 -29.00 -30.31 -23.04
N PHE A 9 -28.46 -29.73 -24.11
CA PHE A 9 -27.30 -28.86 -24.01
C PHE A 9 -27.63 -27.47 -23.45
N ASP A 10 -28.78 -26.90 -23.81
CA ASP A 10 -29.17 -25.56 -23.38
C ASP A 10 -29.56 -25.50 -21.90
N HIS A 11 -30.31 -26.51 -21.42
CA HIS A 11 -30.67 -26.57 -20.00
C HIS A 11 -29.52 -26.91 -19.07
N LEU A 12 -28.60 -27.78 -19.50
CA LEU A 12 -27.41 -28.14 -18.76
C LEU A 12 -26.40 -26.98 -18.74
N SER A 13 -26.25 -26.26 -19.83
CA SER A 13 -25.37 -25.10 -19.94
C SER A 13 -25.82 -23.95 -19.04
N PHE A 14 -27.14 -23.64 -19.07
CA PHE A 14 -27.69 -22.55 -18.25
C PHE A 14 -27.69 -22.89 -16.75
N SER A 15 -28.12 -24.10 -16.38
CA SER A 15 -28.12 -24.53 -14.98
C SER A 15 -26.71 -24.66 -14.42
N THR A 16 -25.75 -25.12 -15.21
CA THR A 16 -24.34 -25.20 -14.84
C THR A 16 -23.74 -23.82 -14.72
N PHE A 17 -24.09 -22.91 -15.62
CA PHE A 17 -23.65 -21.51 -15.56
C PHE A 17 -24.20 -20.82 -14.30
N MET A 18 -25.48 -20.98 -13.99
CA MET A 18 -26.11 -20.43 -12.79
C MET A 18 -25.52 -21.00 -11.50
N LYS A 19 -25.24 -22.31 -11.46
CA LYS A 19 -24.56 -22.95 -10.34
C LYS A 19 -23.12 -22.42 -10.16
N ARG A 20 -22.39 -22.25 -11.23
CA ARG A 20 -21.05 -21.65 -11.17
C ARG A 20 -21.09 -20.20 -10.69
N LEU A 21 -22.04 -19.43 -11.18
CA LEU A 21 -22.24 -18.05 -10.77
C LEU A 21 -22.62 -17.94 -9.29
N SER A 22 -23.57 -18.77 -8.84
CA SER A 22 -23.98 -18.78 -7.43
C SER A 22 -22.86 -19.23 -6.50
N ASN A 23 -22.10 -20.24 -6.88
CA ASN A 23 -20.94 -20.70 -6.11
C ASN A 23 -19.82 -19.66 -6.08
N TRP A 24 -19.59 -18.98 -7.20
CA TRP A 24 -18.61 -17.88 -7.26
C TRP A 24 -19.04 -16.69 -6.40
N VAL A 25 -20.31 -16.28 -6.48
CA VAL A 25 -20.85 -15.18 -5.68
C VAL A 25 -20.87 -15.50 -4.19
N LEU A 26 -21.24 -16.75 -3.83
CA LEU A 26 -21.39 -17.16 -2.43
C LEU A 26 -20.04 -17.47 -1.77
N ASN A 27 -19.10 -18.04 -2.47
CA ASN A 27 -17.79 -18.41 -1.89
C ASN A 27 -16.73 -17.35 -2.14
N ASP A 28 -16.51 -16.95 -3.38
CA ASP A 28 -15.45 -16.01 -3.74
C ASP A 28 -15.88 -14.55 -3.51
N GLY A 29 -17.15 -14.22 -3.76
CA GLY A 29 -17.66 -12.86 -3.59
C GLY A 29 -17.76 -12.44 -2.12
N ILE A 30 -18.18 -13.36 -1.24
CA ILE A 30 -18.23 -13.10 0.21
C ILE A 30 -16.81 -13.00 0.77
N ASP A 31 -15.92 -13.91 0.39
CA ASP A 31 -14.50 -13.86 0.78
C ASP A 31 -13.82 -12.58 0.32
N MET A 32 -14.08 -12.16 -0.92
CA MET A 32 -13.55 -10.92 -1.47
C MET A 32 -14.12 -9.70 -0.75
N GLY A 33 -15.41 -9.70 -0.44
CA GLY A 33 -16.07 -8.63 0.33
C GLY A 33 -15.53 -8.51 1.74
N VAL A 34 -15.36 -9.62 2.44
CA VAL A 34 -14.78 -9.66 3.79
C VAL A 34 -13.32 -9.18 3.76
N LYS A 35 -12.53 -9.64 2.80
CA LYS A 35 -11.15 -9.19 2.61
C LYS A 35 -11.06 -7.69 2.35
N LEU A 36 -11.96 -7.14 1.53
CA LEU A 36 -12.02 -5.69 1.29
C LEU A 36 -12.35 -4.91 2.56
N ILE A 37 -13.34 -5.33 3.32
CA ILE A 37 -13.73 -4.65 4.58
C ILE A 37 -12.60 -4.68 5.59
N ILE A 38 -11.97 -5.84 5.79
CA ILE A 38 -10.84 -5.97 6.69
C ILE A 38 -9.65 -5.13 6.20
N GLY A 39 -9.36 -5.15 4.90
CA GLY A 39 -8.31 -4.34 4.29
C GLY A 39 -8.51 -2.84 4.54
N VAL A 40 -9.73 -2.34 4.34
CA VAL A 40 -10.08 -0.93 4.60
C VAL A 40 -9.93 -0.59 6.10
N LEU A 41 -10.37 -1.47 7.00
CA LEU A 41 -10.20 -1.27 8.43
C LEU A 41 -8.73 -1.22 8.84
N VAL A 42 -7.91 -2.13 8.32
CA VAL A 42 -6.46 -2.16 8.60
C VAL A 42 -5.78 -0.90 8.05
N ILE A 43 -6.16 -0.42 6.86
CA ILE A 43 -5.67 0.84 6.30
C ILE A 43 -6.05 2.02 7.20
N ALA A 44 -7.30 2.11 7.61
CA ALA A 44 -7.79 3.20 8.45
C ALA A 44 -7.07 3.26 9.81
N ILE A 45 -6.92 2.11 10.45
CA ILE A 45 -6.19 1.98 11.73
C ILE A 45 -4.71 2.30 11.52
N GLY A 46 -4.09 1.75 10.48
CA GLY A 46 -2.69 1.98 10.13
C GLY A 46 -2.40 3.46 9.86
N PHE A 47 -3.23 4.14 9.10
CA PHE A 47 -3.09 5.58 8.84
C PHE A 47 -3.21 6.41 10.12
N LYS A 48 -4.12 6.02 11.03
CA LYS A 48 -4.27 6.68 12.32
C LYS A 48 -3.02 6.51 13.19
N ILE A 49 -2.44 5.31 13.22
CA ILE A 49 -1.20 5.01 13.95
C ILE A 49 -0.03 5.81 13.36
N ILE A 50 0.14 5.78 12.03
CA ILE A 50 1.20 6.52 11.33
C ILE A 50 1.11 8.02 11.60
N ASN A 51 -0.08 8.59 11.53
CA ASN A 51 -0.29 10.01 11.83
C ASN A 51 0.05 10.35 13.29
N ASN A 52 -0.25 9.46 14.24
CA ASN A 52 0.08 9.66 15.64
C ASN A 52 1.60 9.59 15.89
N ILE A 53 2.29 8.64 15.24
CA ILE A 53 3.75 8.52 15.30
C ILE A 53 4.40 9.77 14.71
N SER A 54 3.93 10.22 13.55
CA SER A 54 4.43 11.43 12.89
C SER A 54 4.25 12.70 13.74
N LYS A 55 3.14 12.80 14.48
CA LYS A 55 2.90 13.92 15.41
C LYS A 55 3.85 13.88 16.61
N LYS A 56 4.09 12.70 17.17
CA LYS A 56 5.06 12.53 18.28
C LYS A 56 6.47 12.86 17.84
N PHE A 57 6.85 12.44 16.64
CA PHE A 57 8.15 12.78 16.04
C PHE A 57 8.33 14.29 15.87
N LEU A 58 7.28 14.98 15.41
CA LEU A 58 7.30 16.44 15.26
C LEU A 58 7.55 17.12 16.60
N LYS A 59 6.80 16.74 17.65
CA LYS A 59 6.98 17.31 19.01
C LYS A 59 8.38 17.08 19.54
N PHE A 60 8.95 15.92 19.31
CA PHE A 60 10.31 15.61 19.76
C PHE A 60 11.38 16.42 19.00
N ALA A 61 11.17 16.65 17.72
CA ALA A 61 12.09 17.43 16.88
C ALA A 61 12.01 18.95 17.17
N GLU A 62 10.82 19.48 17.50
CA GLU A 62 10.65 20.87 17.93
C GLU A 62 11.40 21.19 19.23
N LEU A 63 11.51 20.22 20.13
CA LEU A 63 12.26 20.37 21.40
C LEU A 63 13.77 20.46 21.18
N LYS A 64 14.30 20.06 20.02
CA LYS A 64 15.74 20.08 19.71
C LYS A 64 16.23 21.30 18.91
N ALA A 65 15.43 22.36 18.79
CA ALA A 65 15.78 23.60 18.08
C ALA A 65 16.19 23.36 16.60
N VAL A 66 15.61 22.36 15.94
CA VAL A 66 15.81 22.10 14.51
C VAL A 66 14.88 23.02 13.71
N ASP A 67 15.34 23.48 12.55
CA ASP A 67 14.55 24.34 11.66
C ASP A 67 13.19 23.70 11.34
N VAL A 68 12.11 24.45 11.59
CA VAL A 68 10.71 23.98 11.45
C VAL A 68 10.43 23.47 10.04
N THR A 69 11.06 24.05 9.03
CA THR A 69 10.91 23.67 7.63
C THR A 69 11.46 22.26 7.38
N ILE A 70 12.65 21.97 7.90
CA ILE A 70 13.30 20.65 7.77
C ILE A 70 12.49 19.59 8.50
N VAL A 71 12.01 19.90 9.70
CA VAL A 71 11.20 18.98 10.50
C VAL A 71 9.87 18.64 9.81
N LYS A 72 9.20 19.63 9.23
CA LYS A 72 7.96 19.41 8.45
C LYS A 72 8.20 18.57 7.20
N PHE A 73 9.29 18.83 6.48
CA PHE A 73 9.70 18.04 5.32
C PHE A 73 9.97 16.58 5.70
N LEU A 74 10.76 16.36 6.74
CA LEU A 74 11.11 15.03 7.21
C LEU A 74 9.87 14.25 7.68
N LYS A 75 8.98 14.92 8.40
CA LYS A 75 7.67 14.36 8.79
C LYS A 75 6.85 13.92 7.59
N SER A 76 6.79 14.73 6.54
CA SER A 76 6.04 14.40 5.32
C SER A 76 6.65 13.18 4.63
N CYS A 77 7.97 13.13 4.51
CA CYS A 77 8.69 12.00 3.92
C CYS A 77 8.42 10.70 4.69
N ILE A 78 8.55 10.72 6.02
CA ILE A 78 8.31 9.57 6.88
C ILE A 78 6.85 9.13 6.78
N ASN A 79 5.91 10.06 6.82
CA ASN A 79 4.48 9.76 6.75
C ASN A 79 4.10 9.10 5.41
N ILE A 80 4.60 9.63 4.30
CA ILE A 80 4.35 9.08 2.96
C ILE A 80 4.99 7.70 2.84
N SER A 81 6.25 7.54 3.25
CA SER A 81 6.96 6.27 3.19
C SER A 81 6.26 5.17 3.99
N LEU A 82 5.84 5.46 5.22
CA LEU A 82 5.13 4.51 6.07
C LEU A 82 3.75 4.12 5.47
N LYS A 83 3.03 5.07 4.88
CA LYS A 83 1.76 4.78 4.20
C LYS A 83 1.95 3.92 2.96
N CYS A 84 2.98 4.18 2.16
CA CYS A 84 3.33 3.35 1.01
C CYS A 84 3.68 1.92 1.42
N ILE A 85 4.50 1.75 2.46
CA ILE A 85 4.86 0.43 2.99
C ILE A 85 3.62 -0.31 3.49
N LEU A 86 2.75 0.36 4.23
CA LEU A 86 1.50 -0.23 4.73
C LEU A 86 0.61 -0.72 3.58
N LEU A 87 0.43 0.10 2.53
CA LEU A 87 -0.35 -0.27 1.35
C LEU A 87 0.26 -1.47 0.63
N LEU A 88 1.58 -1.52 0.49
CA LEU A 88 2.27 -2.66 -0.13
C LEU A 88 2.07 -3.95 0.66
N ILE A 89 2.18 -3.91 1.98
CA ILE A 89 1.96 -5.08 2.84
C ILE A 89 0.52 -5.59 2.70
N ILE A 90 -0.46 -4.68 2.64
CA ILE A 90 -1.87 -5.06 2.50
C ILE A 90 -2.14 -5.65 1.11
N ILE A 91 -1.66 -5.00 0.05
CA ILE A 91 -1.85 -5.48 -1.32
C ILE A 91 -1.17 -6.83 -1.52
N GLY A 92 0.06 -7.01 -1.03
CA GLY A 92 0.79 -8.26 -1.15
C GLY A 92 0.25 -9.39 -0.29
N GLY A 93 -0.19 -9.08 0.94
CA GLY A 93 -0.69 -10.08 1.87
C GLY A 93 -2.12 -10.55 1.58
N TYR A 94 -2.98 -9.66 1.09
CA TYR A 94 -4.40 -9.98 0.87
C TYR A 94 -4.73 -10.44 -0.54
N TRP A 95 -4.06 -9.90 -1.56
CA TRP A 95 -4.35 -10.22 -2.96
C TRP A 95 -3.37 -11.17 -3.62
N ASP A 96 -2.41 -11.69 -2.88
CA ASP A 96 -1.36 -12.60 -3.41
C ASP A 96 -0.67 -12.03 -4.67
N VAL A 97 -0.60 -10.70 -4.74
CA VAL A 97 0.05 -9.99 -5.85
C VAL A 97 1.56 -10.11 -5.70
N LYS A 98 2.23 -10.55 -6.75
CA LYS A 98 3.70 -10.56 -6.79
C LYS A 98 4.23 -9.14 -6.73
N LEU A 99 4.55 -8.69 -5.51
CA LEU A 99 5.07 -7.33 -5.25
C LEU A 99 6.51 -7.10 -5.73
N THR A 100 7.17 -8.14 -6.22
CA THR A 100 8.59 -8.06 -6.62
C THR A 100 8.85 -6.93 -7.63
N GLY A 101 7.97 -6.77 -8.62
CA GLY A 101 8.08 -5.70 -9.61
C GLY A 101 7.84 -4.30 -9.01
N LEU A 102 6.82 -4.17 -8.16
CA LEU A 102 6.53 -2.92 -7.45
C LEU A 102 7.64 -2.54 -6.47
N ALA A 103 8.18 -3.51 -5.74
CA ALA A 103 9.32 -3.29 -4.86
C ALA A 103 10.57 -2.83 -5.62
N ALA A 104 10.83 -3.39 -6.80
CA ALA A 104 11.94 -2.96 -7.65
C ALA A 104 11.77 -1.51 -8.14
N ILE A 105 10.56 -1.12 -8.57
CA ILE A 105 10.25 0.26 -8.99
C ILE A 105 10.44 1.23 -7.81
N LEU A 106 9.93 0.88 -6.63
CA LEU A 106 10.07 1.73 -5.44
C LEU A 106 11.52 1.84 -4.96
N ALA A 107 12.28 0.74 -5.03
CA ALA A 107 13.70 0.76 -4.72
C ALA A 107 14.48 1.67 -5.69
N SER A 108 14.18 1.57 -6.99
CA SER A 108 14.79 2.43 -8.01
C SER A 108 14.44 3.91 -7.80
N ALA A 109 13.18 4.21 -7.51
CA ALA A 109 12.74 5.56 -7.17
C ALA A 109 13.42 6.09 -5.90
N GLY A 110 13.56 5.23 -4.87
CA GLY A 110 14.27 5.58 -3.64
C GLY A 110 15.74 5.92 -3.87
N VAL A 111 16.43 5.15 -4.70
CA VAL A 111 17.81 5.43 -5.11
C VAL A 111 17.91 6.76 -5.87
N ALA A 112 17.00 7.01 -6.82
CA ALA A 112 16.99 8.25 -7.58
C ALA A 112 16.77 9.48 -6.67
N VAL A 113 15.84 9.40 -5.73
CA VAL A 113 15.59 10.45 -4.74
C VAL A 113 16.79 10.61 -3.81
N GLY A 114 17.41 9.51 -3.35
CA GLY A 114 18.63 9.53 -2.53
C GLY A 114 19.78 10.25 -3.22
N LEU A 115 20.01 9.96 -4.49
CA LEU A 115 21.03 10.63 -5.31
C LEU A 115 20.72 12.12 -5.52
N ALA A 116 19.45 12.45 -5.78
CA ALA A 116 19.02 13.84 -5.94
C ALA A 116 19.21 14.67 -4.66
N LEU A 117 19.01 14.06 -3.50
CA LEU A 117 19.18 14.72 -2.20
C LEU A 117 20.63 14.70 -1.69
N GLN A 118 21.50 13.91 -2.29
CA GLN A 118 22.88 13.72 -1.83
C GLN A 118 23.65 15.04 -1.73
N GLY A 119 23.51 15.92 -2.71
CA GLY A 119 24.15 17.24 -2.69
C GLY A 119 23.63 18.13 -1.57
N SER A 120 22.33 18.18 -1.38
CA SER A 120 21.69 18.97 -0.31
C SER A 120 22.06 18.45 1.08
N LEU A 121 22.11 17.12 1.24
CA LEU A 121 22.46 16.48 2.51
C LEU A 121 23.95 16.68 2.85
N SER A 122 24.83 16.62 1.86
CA SER A 122 26.27 16.91 2.00
C SER A 122 26.51 18.37 2.42
N ASN A 123 25.83 19.32 1.78
CA ASN A 123 25.91 20.73 2.13
C ASN A 123 25.38 21.00 3.54
N PHE A 124 24.29 20.34 3.93
CA PHE A 124 23.72 20.42 5.28
C PHE A 124 24.68 19.87 6.33
N ALA A 125 25.24 18.68 6.08
CA ALA A 125 26.22 18.06 6.99
C ALA A 125 27.52 18.93 7.11
N GLY A 126 28.01 19.48 6.00
CA GLY A 126 29.15 20.39 5.99
C GLY A 126 28.87 21.66 6.78
N GLY A 127 27.71 22.27 6.61
CA GLY A 127 27.30 23.45 7.38
C GLY A 127 27.17 23.18 8.87
N PHE A 128 26.69 22.01 9.26
CA PHE A 128 26.57 21.60 10.66
C PHE A 128 27.96 21.40 11.31
N ILE A 129 28.90 20.81 10.59
CA ILE A 129 30.29 20.62 11.08
C ILE A 129 31.01 21.97 11.28
N ILE A 130 30.76 22.94 10.39
CA ILE A 130 31.36 24.27 10.49
C ILE A 130 30.80 25.07 11.68
N LEU A 131 29.54 24.87 12.02
CA LEU A 131 28.85 25.55 13.12
C LEU A 131 29.06 24.90 14.49
N SER A 132 29.50 23.66 14.50
CA SER A 132 29.84 22.95 15.73
C SER A 132 31.30 23.08 16.08
#